data_8a3bfd03436a35a7d0f5ce081ddf08ae
#
_entry.id   8a3bfd03436a35a7d0f5ce081ddf08ae
#
_cell.length_a   1.000
_cell.length_b   1.000
_cell.length_c   1.000
_cell.angle_alpha   90.00
_cell.angle_beta   90.00
_cell.angle_gamma   90.00
#
_symmetry.space_group_name_H-M   'P 1'
#
loop_
_entity.id
_entity.type
_entity.pdbx_description
1 polymer ?
#
loop_
_entity_poly.entity_id
_entity_poly.type
_entity_poly.pdbx_seq_one_letter_code
_entity_poly.pdbx_strand_id
1 'polypeptide(L)' 'MAKSPCPISKTQFLDTAEPVKIIIGTTELIADKREFSTGSFGWYYNGKTTVMVDGKPLSVQVGLNLTVVGSKEADR' A
#
# COMPACT_ATOMS: atom_id res chain seq x y z
N MET A 1 -19.78 1.06 20.31
CA MET A 1 -18.92 0.95 19.97
C MET A 1 -18.49 1.30 18.75
N ALA A 2 -17.89 1.79 18.52
CA ALA A 2 -17.63 2.20 17.35
C ALA A 2 -17.27 1.25 16.50
N LYS A 3 -17.60 1.23 15.68
CA LYS A 3 -17.39 0.37 14.98
C LYS A 3 -16.63 0.66 13.89
N SER A 4 -16.59 0.32 12.96
CA SER A 4 -15.59 0.30 11.96
C SER A 4 -15.14 1.66 11.56
N PRO A 5 -13.89 1.97 11.66
CA PRO A 5 -13.39 3.26 11.22
C PRO A 5 -13.24 3.35 9.70
N CYS A 6 -13.47 2.28 8.99
CA CYS A 6 -13.30 2.29 7.54
C CYS A 6 -14.57 2.82 6.87
N PRO A 7 -14.50 3.95 6.16
CA PRO A 7 -15.68 4.56 5.57
C PRO A 7 -16.11 3.97 4.24
N ILE A 8 -15.46 2.92 3.79
CA ILE A 8 -15.67 2.40 2.44
C ILE A 8 -15.74 0.88 2.51
N SER A 9 -16.59 0.28 1.70
CA SER A 9 -16.69 -1.17 1.64
C SER A 9 -15.57 -1.75 0.78
N LYS A 10 -15.31 -3.06 0.94
CA LYS A 10 -14.29 -3.71 0.13
C LYS A 10 -14.60 -3.60 -1.36
N THR A 11 -15.84 -3.83 -1.75
CA THR A 11 -16.23 -3.76 -3.14
C THR A 11 -16.01 -2.36 -3.69
N GLN A 12 -16.40 -1.35 -2.93
CA GLN A 12 -16.23 0.03 -3.36
C GLN A 12 -14.74 0.36 -3.49
N PHE A 13 -13.94 -0.10 -2.55
CA PHE A 13 -12.49 0.16 -2.61
C PHE A 13 -11.88 -0.47 -3.86
N LEU A 14 -12.17 -1.74 -4.10
CA LEU A 14 -11.55 -2.43 -5.24
C LEU A 14 -12.02 -1.86 -6.58
N ASP A 15 -13.19 -1.25 -6.58
CA ASP A 15 -13.76 -0.69 -7.80
C ASP A 15 -13.25 0.72 -8.09
N THR A 16 -12.96 1.51 -7.07
CA THR A 16 -12.67 2.93 -7.26
C THR A 16 -11.28 3.38 -6.83
N ALA A 17 -10.56 2.58 -6.06
CA ALA A 17 -9.26 3.00 -5.57
C ALA A 17 -8.24 3.11 -6.71
N GLU A 18 -7.36 4.07 -6.60
CA GLU A 18 -6.32 4.30 -7.60
C GLU A 18 -4.96 4.01 -6.99
N PRO A 19 -3.95 3.74 -7.83
CA PRO A 19 -2.61 3.49 -7.33
C PRO A 19 -2.08 4.67 -6.53
N VAL A 20 -1.24 4.37 -5.55
CA VAL A 20 -0.63 5.39 -4.70
C VAL A 20 0.81 5.59 -5.12
N LYS A 21 1.20 6.84 -5.29
CA LYS A 21 2.58 7.18 -5.62
C LYS A 21 3.38 7.32 -4.32
N ILE A 22 4.52 6.65 -4.27
CA ILE A 22 5.40 6.67 -3.12
C ILE A 22 6.77 7.13 -3.58
N ILE A 23 7.40 8.02 -2.83
CA ILE A 23 8.72 8.52 -3.18
C ILE A 23 9.71 8.08 -2.11
N ILE A 24 10.75 7.39 -2.53
CA ILE A 24 11.84 6.98 -1.65
C ILE A 24 13.09 7.64 -2.20
N GLY A 25 13.62 8.61 -1.45
CA GLY A 25 14.71 9.41 -1.95
C GLY A 25 14.26 10.18 -3.18
N THR A 26 14.81 9.85 -4.34
CA THR A 26 14.39 10.46 -5.60
C THR A 26 13.65 9.49 -6.51
N THR A 27 13.37 8.29 -6.00
CA THR A 27 12.74 7.24 -6.80
C THR A 27 11.24 7.22 -6.56
N GLU A 28 10.47 7.23 -7.64
CA GLU A 28 9.01 7.13 -7.56
C GLU A 28 8.58 5.69 -7.74
N LEU A 29 7.71 5.24 -6.87
CA LEU A 29 7.14 3.90 -6.92
C LEU A 29 5.63 4.02 -6.97
N ILE A 30 5.00 3.07 -7.64
CA ILE A 30 3.54 3.05 -7.73
C ILE A 30 3.05 1.77 -7.07
N ALA A 31 2.28 1.92 -6.01
CA ALA A 31 1.71 0.77 -5.30
C ALA A 31 0.29 0.55 -5.80
N ASP A 32 0.02 -0.67 -6.23
CA ASP A 32 -1.29 -1.02 -6.75
C ASP A 32 -2.22 -1.47 -5.64
N LYS A 33 -3.50 -1.25 -5.83
CA LYS A 33 -4.49 -1.68 -4.86
C LYS A 33 -4.50 -3.21 -4.80
N ARG A 34 -4.80 -3.73 -3.61
CA ARG A 34 -4.77 -5.16 -3.40
C ARG A 34 -5.63 -5.55 -2.21
N GLU A 35 -6.23 -6.73 -2.30
CA GLU A 35 -6.91 -7.34 -1.16
C GLU A 35 -5.93 -8.31 -0.51
N PHE A 36 -5.80 -8.23 0.81
CA PHE A 36 -4.88 -9.08 1.54
C PHE A 36 -5.59 -10.32 2.06
N SER A 37 -4.83 -11.38 2.30
CA SER A 37 -5.38 -12.65 2.74
C SER A 37 -6.05 -12.57 4.10
N THR A 38 -5.75 -11.54 4.89
CA THR A 38 -6.35 -11.34 6.19
C THR A 38 -7.74 -10.72 6.14
N GLY A 39 -8.21 -10.36 4.95
CA GLY A 39 -9.50 -9.70 4.80
C GLY A 39 -9.39 -8.20 4.72
N SER A 40 -8.22 -7.65 4.95
CA SER A 40 -7.98 -6.22 4.80
C SER A 40 -7.70 -5.88 3.34
N PHE A 41 -7.71 -4.62 3.02
CA PHE A 41 -7.36 -4.18 1.68
C PHE A 41 -6.55 -2.89 1.76
N GLY A 42 -5.88 -2.61 0.68
CA GLY A 42 -5.01 -1.44 0.62
C GLY A 42 -4.19 -1.47 -0.65
N TRP A 43 -2.91 -1.13 -0.52
CA TRP A 43 -2.02 -1.07 -1.67
C TRP A 43 -0.78 -1.90 -1.38
N TYR A 44 -0.15 -2.37 -2.42
CA TYR A 44 1.02 -3.25 -2.28
C TYR A 44 2.03 -2.93 -3.37
N TYR A 45 3.30 -2.96 -3.00
CA TYR A 45 4.39 -2.81 -3.95
C TYR A 45 5.53 -3.74 -3.55
N ASN A 46 6.12 -4.40 -4.54
CA ASN A 46 7.27 -5.25 -4.30
C ASN A 46 8.22 -5.10 -5.49
N GLY A 47 9.43 -4.64 -5.24
CA GLY A 47 10.39 -4.43 -6.29
C GLY A 47 11.73 -4.03 -5.72
N LYS A 48 12.58 -3.45 -6.55
CA LYS A 48 13.90 -3.03 -6.15
C LYS A 48 14.14 -1.60 -6.58
N THR A 49 14.97 -0.91 -5.82
CA THR A 49 15.38 0.43 -6.15
C THR A 49 16.80 0.64 -5.67
N THR A 50 17.36 1.79 -5.96
CA THR A 50 18.72 2.13 -5.58
C THR A 50 18.70 3.30 -4.61
N VAL A 51 19.45 3.16 -3.52
CA VAL A 51 19.58 4.21 -2.51
C VAL A 51 21.06 4.54 -2.37
N MET A 52 21.37 5.83 -2.30
CA MET A 52 22.76 6.26 -2.12
C MET A 52 23.09 6.34 -0.65
N VAL A 53 24.15 5.67 -0.25
CA VAL A 53 24.66 5.70 1.11
C VAL A 53 26.15 5.97 1.06
N ASP A 54 26.58 7.03 1.70
CA ASP A 54 27.99 7.40 1.74
C ASP A 54 28.58 7.50 0.33
N GLY A 55 27.79 8.07 -0.59
CA GLY A 55 28.24 8.25 -1.97
C GLY A 55 28.24 7.00 -2.80
N LYS A 56 27.71 5.89 -2.27
CA LYS A 56 27.72 4.62 -2.99
C LYS A 56 26.30 4.16 -3.26
N PRO A 57 26.02 3.68 -4.49
CA PRO A 57 24.69 3.18 -4.80
C PRO A 57 24.51 1.78 -4.24
N LEU A 58 23.42 1.59 -3.51
CA LEU A 58 23.04 0.29 -2.96
C LEU A 58 21.71 -0.13 -3.54
N SER A 59 21.66 -1.37 -4.01
CA SER A 59 20.38 -1.95 -4.45
C SER A 59 19.63 -2.42 -3.22
N VAL A 60 18.40 -2.00 -3.08
CA VAL A 60 17.57 -2.42 -1.95
C VAL A 60 16.29 -3.04 -2.47
N GLN A 61 15.80 -4.01 -1.75
CA GLN A 61 14.51 -4.62 -2.06
C GLN A 61 13.44 -3.89 -1.27
N VAL A 62 12.37 -3.50 -1.95
CA VAL A 62 11.29 -2.74 -1.34
C VAL A 62 10.07 -3.63 -1.24
N GLY A 63 9.54 -3.77 -0.04
CA GLY A 63 8.26 -4.44 0.18
C GLY A 63 7.40 -3.51 0.99
N LEU A 64 6.29 -3.05 0.41
CA LEU A 64 5.40 -2.09 1.04
C LEU A 64 4.00 -2.64 1.15
N ASN A 65 3.38 -2.45 2.29
CA ASN A 65 1.97 -2.73 2.47
C ASN A 65 1.33 -1.48 3.04
N LEU A 66 0.36 -0.93 2.33
CA LEU A 66 -0.42 0.19 2.82
C LEU A 66 -1.81 -0.36 3.09
N THR A 67 -2.12 -0.58 4.34
CA THR A 67 -3.38 -1.20 4.73
C THR A 67 -4.34 -0.13 5.25
N VAL A 68 -5.54 -0.11 4.69
CA VAL A 68 -6.56 0.83 5.17
C VAL A 68 -6.94 0.44 6.58
N VAL A 69 -6.82 1.37 7.50
CA VAL A 69 -7.10 1.12 8.92
C VAL A 69 -8.57 0.74 9.06
N GLY A 70 -8.82 -0.38 9.71
CA GLY A 70 -10.18 -0.86 9.92
C GLY A 70 -10.77 -1.60 8.74
N SER A 71 -10.01 -1.78 7.64
CA SER A 71 -10.56 -2.39 6.45
C SER A 71 -10.96 -3.85 6.67
N LYS A 72 -10.33 -4.54 7.60
CA LYS A 72 -10.68 -5.91 7.90
C LYS A 72 -12.12 -6.03 8.38
N GLU A 73 -12.63 -4.97 9.00
CA GLU A 73 -13.98 -4.92 9.54
C GLU A 73 -14.97 -4.27 8.56
N ALA A 74 -14.49 -3.86 7.40
CA ALA A 74 -15.35 -3.16 6.45
C ALA A 74 -16.36 -4.08 5.81
N ASP A 75 -17.43 -3.51 5.32
CA ASP A 75 -18.46 -4.27 4.59
C ASP A 75 -17.87 -4.78 3.28
N ARG A 76 -18.45 -5.85 2.79
CA ARG A 76 -18.02 -6.44 1.54
C ARG A 76 -18.88 -6.04 0.37
#